data_11823546d37d4b5d885d0f9408736a04
#
_entry.id   11823546d37d4b5d885d0f9408736a04
#
_cell.length_a   1.000
_cell.length_b   1.000
_cell.length_c   1.000
_cell.angle_alpha   90.00
_cell.angle_beta   90.00
_cell.angle_gamma   90.00
#
_symmetry.space_group_name_H-M   'P 1'
#
loop_
_entity.id
_entity.type
_entity.pdbx_description
1 polymer ?
#
loop_
_entity_poly.entity_id
_entity_poly.type
_entity_poly.pdbx_seq_one_letter_code
_entity_poly.pdbx_strand_id
1 'polypeptide(L)'
;MTSTIKVNNLQNQCGANTINKCGTAITVGASGDTVTLAAGASQSGFGQTYSAVSWDTTPKTGLFTAVSGVGYFCNTTSAPFTVTLPAGTAGDIVAFADYAATWQTNAVTVSPNGTDKIGSLNENAILNVEGQSVTFVFVDSTQGWINTMDSTSNVRG
;
A
#
# COMPACT_ATOMS: atom_id res chain seq x y z
N MET A 1 -23.72 30.01 18.51
CA MET A 1 -23.33 30.89 17.37
C MET A 1 -22.12 30.26 16.67
N THR A 2 -22.23 29.98 15.38
CA THR A 2 -21.09 29.56 14.58
C THR A 2 -20.42 30.80 13.98
N SER A 3 -19.15 31.02 14.30
CA SER A 3 -18.38 32.11 13.73
C SER A 3 -17.76 31.61 12.40
N THR A 4 -18.00 32.32 11.32
CA THR A 4 -17.47 32.02 10.01
C THR A 4 -16.53 33.15 9.57
N ILE A 5 -15.29 32.83 9.25
CA ILE A 5 -14.35 33.76 8.60
C ILE A 5 -14.40 33.49 7.10
N LYS A 6 -14.83 34.49 6.33
CA LYS A 6 -14.88 34.42 4.87
C LYS A 6 -13.71 35.20 4.29
N VAL A 7 -12.64 34.49 3.93
CA VAL A 7 -11.46 35.08 3.29
C VAL A 7 -11.04 34.21 2.11
N ASN A 8 -10.51 34.85 1.05
CA ASN A 8 -9.94 34.14 -0.09
C ASN A 8 -8.50 33.74 0.17
N ASN A 9 -7.77 34.54 0.96
CA ASN A 9 -6.37 34.32 1.33
C ASN A 9 -6.20 34.49 2.82
N LEU A 10 -5.45 33.60 3.43
CA LEU A 10 -4.88 33.77 4.77
C LEU A 10 -3.37 33.98 4.60
N GLN A 11 -2.88 35.17 4.94
CA GLN A 11 -1.48 35.54 4.75
C GLN A 11 -0.75 35.63 6.08
N ASN A 12 0.54 35.36 6.09
CA ASN A 12 1.40 35.65 7.22
C ASN A 12 1.73 37.16 7.28
N GLN A 13 2.44 37.60 8.31
CA GLN A 13 2.82 38.98 8.52
C GLN A 13 3.74 39.55 7.38
N CYS A 14 4.40 38.69 6.61
CA CYS A 14 5.22 39.07 5.47
C CYS A 14 4.44 39.11 4.14
N GLY A 15 3.12 38.91 4.16
CA GLY A 15 2.26 38.95 2.98
C GLY A 15 2.25 37.67 2.13
N ALA A 16 2.92 36.61 2.57
CA ALA A 16 2.87 35.33 1.88
C ALA A 16 1.57 34.58 2.22
N ASN A 17 0.98 33.92 1.23
CA ASN A 17 -0.24 33.16 1.44
C ASN A 17 0.03 31.90 2.27
N THR A 18 -0.68 31.76 3.39
CA THR A 18 -0.66 30.54 4.20
C THR A 18 -1.72 29.55 3.72
N ILE A 19 -2.90 30.05 3.34
CA ILE A 19 -3.97 29.28 2.73
C ILE A 19 -4.57 30.10 1.60
N ASN A 20 -4.62 29.54 0.38
CA ASN A 20 -5.20 30.18 -0.77
C ASN A 20 -6.22 29.24 -1.43
N LYS A 21 -7.38 29.79 -1.83
CA LYS A 21 -8.34 29.09 -2.68
C LYS A 21 -8.54 29.83 -3.98
N CYS A 22 -8.14 29.19 -5.08
CA CYS A 22 -8.41 29.68 -6.43
C CYS A 22 -9.24 28.62 -7.18
N GLY A 23 -10.48 28.94 -7.53
CA GLY A 23 -11.40 27.97 -8.15
C GLY A 23 -11.70 26.80 -7.23
N THR A 24 -11.41 25.58 -7.67
CA THR A 24 -11.61 24.33 -6.92
C THR A 24 -10.39 23.90 -6.09
N ALA A 25 -9.23 24.56 -6.28
CA ALA A 25 -8.01 24.24 -5.56
C ALA A 25 -7.91 25.01 -4.24
N ILE A 26 -7.49 24.32 -3.19
CA ILE A 26 -7.08 24.91 -1.91
C ILE A 26 -5.58 24.66 -1.77
N THR A 27 -4.80 25.73 -1.71
CA THR A 27 -3.35 25.64 -1.51
C THR A 27 -3.00 26.07 -0.12
N VAL A 28 -2.23 25.24 0.60
CA VAL A 28 -1.68 25.54 1.93
C VAL A 28 -0.17 25.66 1.79
N GLY A 29 0.38 26.83 2.11
CA GLY A 29 1.81 27.15 1.94
C GLY A 29 2.17 27.64 0.53
N ALA A 30 3.43 27.91 0.32
CA ALA A 30 4.04 28.30 -0.95
C ALA A 30 5.19 27.33 -1.30
N SER A 31 5.81 27.54 -2.46
CA SER A 31 6.98 26.74 -2.87
C SER A 31 8.12 26.90 -1.86
N GLY A 32 8.60 25.78 -1.31
CA GLY A 32 9.64 25.74 -0.28
C GLY A 32 9.11 25.71 1.15
N ASP A 33 7.82 25.89 1.38
CA ASP A 33 7.23 25.78 2.72
C ASP A 33 7.10 24.30 3.14
N THR A 34 7.21 24.08 4.44
CA THR A 34 6.96 22.78 5.07
C THR A 34 5.66 22.86 5.86
N VAL A 35 4.73 21.95 5.57
CA VAL A 35 3.50 21.77 6.36
C VAL A 35 3.75 20.65 7.37
N THR A 36 3.83 21.00 8.65
CA THR A 36 4.06 20.04 9.73
C THR A 36 2.77 19.78 10.47
N LEU A 37 2.39 18.50 10.60
CA LEU A 37 1.31 18.09 11.47
C LEU A 37 1.81 17.98 12.90
N ALA A 38 0.99 18.39 13.86
CA ALA A 38 1.30 18.21 15.27
C ALA A 38 1.40 16.72 15.62
N ALA A 39 2.16 16.38 16.67
CA ALA A 39 2.25 15.02 17.17
C ALA A 39 0.86 14.46 17.50
N GLY A 40 0.53 13.28 16.97
CA GLY A 40 -0.79 12.67 17.11
C GLY A 40 -1.86 13.11 16.10
N ALA A 41 -1.57 14.12 15.26
CA ALA A 41 -2.46 14.49 14.16
C ALA A 41 -2.28 13.51 12.99
N SER A 42 -3.36 13.18 12.31
CA SER A 42 -3.36 12.37 11.09
C SER A 42 -3.83 13.18 9.89
N GLN A 43 -3.31 12.87 8.72
CA GLN A 43 -3.80 13.42 7.45
C GLN A 43 -4.74 12.41 6.78
N SER A 44 -5.77 12.91 6.11
CA SER A 44 -6.66 12.11 5.28
C SER A 44 -6.92 12.85 3.97
N GLY A 45 -6.72 12.19 2.83
CA GLY A 45 -6.97 12.76 1.50
C GLY A 45 -5.90 13.75 1.00
N PHE A 46 -4.78 13.90 1.67
CA PHE A 46 -3.62 14.63 1.17
C PHE A 46 -2.74 13.67 0.39
N GLY A 47 -2.79 13.72 -0.92
CA GLY A 47 -1.87 13.09 -1.86
C GLY A 47 -1.34 11.70 -1.51
N GLN A 48 -1.00 10.93 -2.49
CA GLN A 48 -0.28 9.66 -2.25
C GLN A 48 1.12 9.98 -1.74
N THR A 49 1.43 9.54 -0.54
CA THR A 49 2.83 9.31 -0.16
C THR A 49 3.33 8.18 -1.04
N TYR A 50 4.23 8.50 -1.97
CA TYR A 50 4.99 7.47 -2.68
C TYR A 50 5.80 6.72 -1.64
N SER A 51 5.33 5.59 -1.23
CA SER A 51 6.15 4.77 -0.38
C SER A 51 5.83 3.31 -0.57
N ALA A 52 6.82 2.55 -0.28
CA ALA A 52 6.73 1.18 0.11
C ALA A 52 5.43 0.92 0.88
N VAL A 53 4.92 -0.28 0.73
CA VAL A 53 3.76 -0.74 1.52
C VAL A 53 3.97 -0.49 3.02
N SER A 54 2.90 -0.16 3.73
CA SER A 54 2.91 -0.14 5.19
C SER A 54 2.87 -1.57 5.69
N TRP A 55 3.90 -2.01 6.40
CA TRP A 55 3.98 -3.40 6.86
C TRP A 55 3.11 -3.65 8.10
N ASP A 56 2.19 -4.61 7.98
CA ASP A 56 1.50 -5.19 9.14
C ASP A 56 2.48 -6.14 9.86
N THR A 57 2.94 -5.73 11.01
CA THR A 57 3.93 -6.48 11.79
C THR A 57 3.35 -7.68 12.55
N THR A 58 2.04 -7.92 12.47
CA THR A 58 1.40 -9.12 13.00
C THR A 58 1.40 -10.22 11.96
N PRO A 59 2.22 -11.29 12.10
CA PRO A 59 2.30 -12.33 11.10
C PRO A 59 0.95 -13.02 10.87
N LYS A 60 0.59 -13.22 9.61
CA LYS A 60 -0.61 -13.95 9.21
C LYS A 60 -0.32 -15.44 9.21
N THR A 61 -1.22 -16.22 9.82
CA THR A 61 -1.09 -17.68 9.97
C THR A 61 -2.21 -18.46 9.30
N GLY A 62 -3.06 -17.81 8.53
CA GLY A 62 -4.19 -18.42 7.85
C GLY A 62 -4.80 -17.51 6.79
N LEU A 63 -5.88 -17.95 6.17
CA LEU A 63 -6.57 -17.25 5.09
C LEU A 63 -6.97 -15.82 5.48
N PHE A 64 -6.70 -14.86 4.60
CA PHE A 64 -7.16 -13.48 4.72
C PHE A 64 -7.27 -12.81 3.35
N THR A 65 -7.94 -11.66 3.33
CA THR A 65 -7.95 -10.75 2.17
C THR A 65 -6.98 -9.61 2.42
N ALA A 66 -6.07 -9.40 1.49
CA ALA A 66 -5.10 -8.32 1.55
C ALA A 66 -5.75 -6.96 1.28
N VAL A 67 -5.13 -5.90 1.77
CA VAL A 67 -5.55 -4.51 1.56
C VAL A 67 -4.48 -3.78 0.75
N SER A 68 -4.90 -2.96 -0.20
CA SER A 68 -3.97 -2.14 -0.98
C SER A 68 -3.14 -1.20 -0.08
N GLY A 69 -1.87 -1.06 -0.38
CA GLY A 69 -0.90 -0.27 0.38
C GLY A 69 -0.29 -1.00 1.58
N VAL A 70 -0.62 -2.28 1.80
CA VAL A 70 -0.15 -3.04 2.96
C VAL A 70 0.76 -4.19 2.54
N GLY A 71 1.85 -4.37 3.28
CA GLY A 71 2.72 -5.56 3.23
C GLY A 71 2.43 -6.49 4.40
N TYR A 72 2.54 -7.80 4.19
CA TYR A 72 2.21 -8.82 5.16
C TYR A 72 3.36 -9.81 5.34
N PHE A 73 3.64 -10.15 6.58
CA PHE A 73 4.47 -11.30 6.92
C PHE A 73 3.58 -12.54 6.99
N CYS A 74 3.84 -13.53 6.14
CA CYS A 74 3.06 -14.77 6.08
C CYS A 74 3.83 -15.90 6.77
N ASN A 75 3.30 -16.37 7.88
CA ASN A 75 3.87 -17.46 8.66
C ASN A 75 3.15 -18.78 8.34
N THR A 76 3.80 -19.61 7.54
CA THR A 76 3.28 -20.90 7.12
C THR A 76 3.89 -22.09 7.89
N THR A 77 4.52 -21.82 9.05
CA THR A 77 5.15 -22.88 9.87
C THR A 77 4.22 -24.07 10.13
N SER A 78 2.93 -23.80 10.37
CA SER A 78 1.96 -24.87 10.71
C SER A 78 1.23 -25.45 9.51
N ALA A 79 0.95 -24.65 8.49
CA ALA A 79 0.20 -25.08 7.30
C ALA A 79 0.27 -24.05 6.17
N PRO A 80 0.10 -24.47 4.90
CA PRO A 80 -0.08 -23.55 3.79
C PRO A 80 -1.45 -22.85 3.91
N PHE A 81 -1.55 -21.64 3.33
CA PHE A 81 -2.82 -20.92 3.28
C PHE A 81 -2.92 -20.03 2.04
N THR A 82 -4.14 -19.53 1.81
CA THR A 82 -4.45 -18.66 0.69
C THR A 82 -4.60 -17.22 1.16
N VAL A 83 -4.07 -16.28 0.37
CA VAL A 83 -4.32 -14.86 0.48
C VAL A 83 -5.12 -14.41 -0.74
N THR A 84 -6.22 -13.72 -0.54
CA THR A 84 -6.97 -13.10 -1.63
C THR A 84 -6.49 -11.65 -1.81
N LEU A 85 -6.11 -11.28 -3.03
CA LEU A 85 -5.79 -9.88 -3.36
C LEU A 85 -7.05 -9.01 -3.27
N PRO A 86 -6.93 -7.71 -3.00
CA PRO A 86 -8.09 -6.82 -3.07
C PRO A 86 -8.58 -6.69 -4.51
N ALA A 87 -9.81 -6.19 -4.71
CA ALA A 87 -10.26 -5.78 -6.03
C ALA A 87 -9.32 -4.70 -6.57
N GLY A 88 -8.74 -4.95 -7.74
CA GLY A 88 -7.64 -4.15 -8.26
C GLY A 88 -8.07 -2.81 -8.85
N THR A 89 -7.38 -1.76 -8.44
CA THR A 89 -7.42 -0.43 -9.06
C THR A 89 -6.01 -0.07 -9.51
N ALA A 90 -5.86 0.55 -10.68
CA ALA A 90 -4.55 0.89 -11.21
C ALA A 90 -3.70 1.67 -10.19
N GLY A 91 -2.51 1.17 -9.90
CA GLY A 91 -1.60 1.69 -8.88
C GLY A 91 -1.73 1.05 -7.49
N ASP A 92 -2.71 0.17 -7.26
CA ASP A 92 -2.76 -0.62 -6.02
C ASP A 92 -1.50 -1.47 -5.88
N ILE A 93 -1.01 -1.58 -4.65
CA ILE A 93 0.21 -2.31 -4.33
C ILE A 93 -0.01 -3.19 -3.10
N VAL A 94 0.48 -4.43 -3.14
CA VAL A 94 0.46 -5.37 -2.01
C VAL A 94 1.78 -6.11 -1.98
N ALA A 95 2.32 -6.36 -0.79
CA ALA A 95 3.54 -7.14 -0.63
C ALA A 95 3.39 -8.28 0.37
N PHE A 96 4.15 -9.34 0.15
CA PHE A 96 4.21 -10.50 1.02
C PHE A 96 5.66 -10.88 1.29
N ALA A 97 5.95 -11.34 2.51
CA ALA A 97 7.26 -11.84 2.89
C ALA A 97 7.12 -13.12 3.71
N ASP A 98 8.01 -14.07 3.45
CA ASP A 98 8.11 -15.32 4.22
C ASP A 98 8.63 -15.03 5.63
N TYR A 99 7.75 -15.16 6.62
CA TYR A 99 8.07 -14.85 8.01
C TYR A 99 9.09 -15.81 8.64
N ALA A 100 8.98 -17.08 8.33
CA ALA A 100 9.69 -18.14 9.03
C ALA A 100 10.61 -18.98 8.11
N ALA A 101 10.81 -18.58 6.87
CA ALA A 101 11.53 -19.34 5.85
C ALA A 101 10.92 -20.75 5.66
N THR A 102 9.60 -20.82 5.45
CA THR A 102 8.83 -22.07 5.39
C THR A 102 7.99 -22.24 4.13
N TRP A 103 8.00 -21.28 3.21
CA TRP A 103 7.16 -21.35 2.01
C TRP A 103 7.53 -22.51 1.08
N GLN A 104 8.78 -22.97 1.08
CA GLN A 104 9.20 -24.14 0.31
C GLN A 104 8.55 -25.45 0.79
N THR A 105 8.09 -25.50 2.05
CA THR A 105 7.39 -26.65 2.64
C THR A 105 5.88 -26.42 2.63
N ASN A 106 5.45 -25.25 3.01
CA ASN A 106 4.05 -24.85 3.12
C ASN A 106 3.85 -23.54 2.34
N ALA A 107 3.50 -23.64 1.08
CA ALA A 107 3.37 -22.50 0.18
C ALA A 107 2.24 -21.54 0.58
N VAL A 108 2.42 -20.26 0.25
CA VAL A 108 1.33 -19.28 0.22
C VAL A 108 0.74 -19.27 -1.19
N THR A 109 -0.56 -19.44 -1.28
CA THR A 109 -1.32 -19.26 -2.51
C THR A 109 -1.86 -17.85 -2.55
N VAL A 110 -1.56 -17.09 -3.59
CA VAL A 110 -2.10 -15.75 -3.83
C VAL A 110 -3.20 -15.86 -4.88
N SER A 111 -4.44 -15.58 -4.48
CA SER A 111 -5.61 -15.64 -5.34
C SER A 111 -6.02 -14.24 -5.81
N PRO A 112 -6.28 -14.01 -7.10
CA PRO A 112 -6.87 -12.76 -7.55
C PRO A 112 -8.30 -12.60 -7.02
N ASN A 113 -8.79 -11.37 -6.97
CA ASN A 113 -10.15 -11.07 -6.58
C ASN A 113 -11.11 -11.25 -7.76
N GLY A 114 -12.12 -12.09 -7.61
CA GLY A 114 -13.18 -12.28 -8.62
C GLY A 114 -12.62 -12.61 -10.01
N THR A 115 -12.79 -11.70 -10.96
CA THR A 115 -12.31 -11.84 -12.34
C THR A 115 -10.97 -11.13 -12.61
N ASP A 116 -10.35 -10.56 -11.60
CA ASP A 116 -9.02 -9.97 -11.72
C ASP A 116 -7.99 -11.02 -12.16
N LYS A 117 -6.85 -10.55 -12.61
CA LYS A 117 -5.79 -11.41 -13.14
C LYS A 117 -4.50 -11.21 -12.38
N ILE A 118 -3.65 -12.20 -12.46
CA ILE A 118 -2.23 -12.13 -12.10
C ILE A 118 -1.43 -12.50 -13.34
N GLY A 119 -0.62 -11.57 -13.86
CA GLY A 119 0.17 -11.83 -15.06
C GLY A 119 -0.67 -12.18 -16.29
N SER A 120 -1.78 -11.50 -16.53
CA SER A 120 -2.75 -11.71 -17.61
C SER A 120 -3.70 -12.93 -17.47
N LEU A 121 -3.54 -13.76 -16.44
CA LEU A 121 -4.35 -14.97 -16.21
C LEU A 121 -5.19 -14.82 -14.94
N ASN A 122 -6.43 -15.29 -14.98
CA ASN A 122 -7.26 -15.43 -13.78
C ASN A 122 -6.92 -16.74 -13.08
N GLU A 123 -5.69 -16.81 -12.56
CA GLU A 123 -5.13 -17.98 -11.90
C GLU A 123 -4.39 -17.55 -10.63
N ASN A 124 -4.22 -18.51 -9.72
CA ASN A 124 -3.48 -18.27 -8.49
C ASN A 124 -1.97 -18.25 -8.75
N ALA A 125 -1.27 -17.33 -8.08
CA ALA A 125 0.18 -17.41 -7.95
C ALA A 125 0.56 -18.24 -6.70
N ILE A 126 1.64 -19.00 -6.81
CA ILE A 126 2.16 -19.81 -5.71
C ILE A 126 3.51 -19.26 -5.27
N LEU A 127 3.61 -18.89 -4.01
CA LEU A 127 4.85 -18.46 -3.36
C LEU A 127 5.40 -19.64 -2.57
N ASN A 128 6.45 -20.26 -3.09
CA ASN A 128 6.96 -21.54 -2.58
C ASN A 128 8.50 -21.58 -2.48
N VAL A 129 9.13 -20.43 -2.40
CA VAL A 129 10.59 -20.34 -2.25
C VAL A 129 10.94 -19.88 -0.83
N GLU A 130 11.91 -20.53 -0.23
CA GLU A 130 12.41 -20.19 1.11
C GLU A 130 12.87 -18.73 1.19
N GLY A 131 12.36 -17.99 2.18
CA GLY A 131 12.73 -16.61 2.44
C GLY A 131 12.30 -15.63 1.34
N GLN A 132 11.36 -16.02 0.47
CA GLN A 132 10.87 -15.19 -0.62
C GLN A 132 10.14 -13.95 -0.10
N SER A 133 10.29 -12.85 -0.79
CA SER A 133 9.43 -11.68 -0.66
C SER A 133 9.02 -11.18 -2.04
N VAL A 134 7.77 -10.80 -2.19
CA VAL A 134 7.20 -10.35 -3.47
C VAL A 134 6.38 -9.09 -3.29
N THR A 135 6.34 -8.27 -4.33
CA THR A 135 5.47 -7.09 -4.40
C THR A 135 4.67 -7.15 -5.69
N PHE A 136 3.36 -7.08 -5.56
CA PHE A 136 2.41 -7.00 -6.66
C PHE A 136 1.89 -5.58 -6.81
N VAL A 137 1.78 -5.13 -8.06
CA VAL A 137 1.14 -3.86 -8.44
C VAL A 137 0.03 -4.16 -9.45
N PHE A 138 -1.18 -3.64 -9.21
CA PHE A 138 -2.26 -3.72 -10.19
C PHE A 138 -2.05 -2.67 -11.28
N VAL A 139 -1.96 -3.11 -12.52
CA VAL A 139 -1.71 -2.23 -13.67
C VAL A 139 -3.02 -1.85 -14.35
N ASP A 140 -3.77 -2.84 -14.80
CA ASP A 140 -5.03 -2.69 -15.53
C ASP A 140 -5.81 -4.01 -15.55
N SER A 141 -6.99 -4.02 -16.16
CA SER A 141 -7.82 -5.22 -16.29
C SER A 141 -7.30 -6.25 -17.29
N THR A 142 -6.32 -5.90 -18.13
CA THR A 142 -5.73 -6.80 -19.13
C THR A 142 -4.66 -7.67 -18.50
N GLN A 143 -3.73 -7.05 -17.79
CA GLN A 143 -2.61 -7.71 -17.12
C GLN A 143 -2.93 -8.08 -15.67
N GLY A 144 -3.76 -7.27 -15.00
CA GLY A 144 -4.06 -7.44 -13.60
C GLY A 144 -2.89 -7.07 -12.68
N TRP A 145 -2.63 -7.91 -11.72
CA TRP A 145 -1.52 -7.80 -10.77
C TRP A 145 -0.22 -8.30 -11.41
N ILE A 146 0.80 -7.45 -11.38
CA ILE A 146 2.14 -7.78 -11.89
C ILE A 146 3.11 -7.82 -10.71
N ASN A 147 3.92 -8.87 -10.66
CA ASN A 147 5.04 -8.95 -9.73
C ASN A 147 6.14 -7.98 -10.18
N THR A 148 6.39 -6.96 -9.38
CA THR A 148 7.38 -5.90 -9.67
C THR A 148 8.67 -6.07 -8.89
N MET A 149 8.63 -6.82 -7.79
CA MET A 149 9.80 -7.17 -6.98
C MET A 149 9.66 -8.60 -6.48
N ASP A 150 10.69 -9.40 -6.70
CA ASP A 150 10.80 -10.75 -6.19
C ASP A 150 12.22 -10.94 -5.65
N SER A 151 12.33 -11.22 -4.37
CA SER A 151 13.61 -11.51 -3.72
C SER A 151 13.53 -12.90 -3.10
N THR A 152 14.43 -13.77 -3.54
CA THR A 152 14.63 -15.11 -2.97
C THR A 152 15.86 -15.17 -2.06
N SER A 153 16.52 -14.02 -1.87
CA SER A 153 17.69 -13.91 -1.04
C SER A 153 17.28 -13.61 0.39
N ASN A 154 17.37 -14.57 1.26
CA ASN A 154 17.28 -14.34 2.69
C ASN A 154 18.64 -13.85 3.22
N VAL A 155 18.61 -12.90 4.18
CA VAL A 155 19.82 -12.32 4.82
C VAL A 155 20.53 -13.32 5.74
N ARG A 156 20.19 -14.58 5.68
CA ARG A 156 20.92 -15.64 6.39
C ARG A 156 22.08 -16.10 5.51
N GLY A 157 23.23 -15.58 5.82
CA GLY A 157 24.49 -16.12 5.33
C GLY A 157 24.87 -17.41 6.05
#